data_b80bbd6815cee029e09a0099ad45e836
#
_entry.id   b80bbd6815cee029e09a0099ad45e836
#
_cell.length_a   1.000
_cell.length_b   1.000
_cell.length_c   1.000
_cell.angle_alpha   90.00
_cell.angle_beta   90.00
_cell.angle_gamma   90.00
#
_symmetry.space_group_name_H-M   'P 1'
#
loop_
_entity.id
_entity.type
_entity.pdbx_description
1 polymer ?
#
loop_
_entity_poly.entity_id
_entity_poly.type
_entity_poly.pdbx_seq_one_letter_code
_entity_poly.pdbx_strand_id
1 'polypeptide(L)'
;MDSIIKSENKHPFQMLQTKLAKLIADTPAGDRLPAEPELARILGVSRATLREGMRTFEGQGLIRRRQGVGTFVVAQSKVIEAGLEVLESIERLANRIGLKVTMGALQIKDMVAGVEESEKLQVEEGTALVRVSRVIYTDGRPVAFLTDMLPPSILTEDDLATGFNGSVLELLLKRGKIGLAKSFTDIQAVAASSEIAKKLEIQRGDVLLMFVARLYSDAGEIVDFSYSYFLPGYFRFHVIRSIGNSNFN
;
A
#
# COMPACT_ATOMS: atom_id res chain seq x y z
N MET A 1 13.66 26.61 46.39
CA MET A 1 13.61 25.30 45.68
C MET A 1 13.02 25.57 44.32
N ASP A 2 13.90 25.92 43.39
CA ASP A 2 13.50 26.28 42.02
C ASP A 2 13.31 25.03 41.20
N SER A 3 12.08 24.78 40.78
CA SER A 3 11.77 23.76 39.81
C SER A 3 12.13 24.27 38.41
N ILE A 4 13.27 23.85 37.91
CA ILE A 4 13.71 24.06 36.52
C ILE A 4 12.79 23.27 35.62
N ILE A 5 11.81 23.94 35.01
CA ILE A 5 11.04 23.43 33.88
C ILE A 5 12.03 23.36 32.72
N LYS A 6 12.53 22.14 32.42
CA LYS A 6 13.26 21.85 31.18
C LYS A 6 12.32 22.14 30.02
N SER A 7 12.55 23.24 29.31
CA SER A 7 11.95 23.46 28.00
C SER A 7 12.42 22.30 27.10
N GLU A 8 11.50 21.45 26.66
CA GLU A 8 11.77 20.41 25.65
C GLU A 8 12.26 21.11 24.38
N ASN A 9 13.55 21.00 24.13
CA ASN A 9 14.20 21.48 22.92
C ASN A 9 13.70 20.55 21.76
N LYS A 10 12.54 20.83 21.20
CA LYS A 10 12.02 20.09 20.05
C LYS A 10 13.02 20.19 18.91
N HIS A 11 13.47 19.04 18.42
CA HIS A 11 14.42 18.96 17.30
C HIS A 11 13.89 19.80 16.12
N PRO A 12 14.73 20.60 15.42
CA PRO A 12 14.30 21.51 14.34
C PRO A 12 13.39 20.84 13.28
N PHE A 13 13.62 19.57 12.99
CA PHE A 13 12.80 18.80 12.08
C PHE A 13 11.40 18.52 12.65
N GLN A 14 11.25 18.24 13.93
CA GLN A 14 9.95 18.07 14.59
C GLN A 14 9.15 19.38 14.59
N MET A 15 9.81 20.52 14.77
CA MET A 15 9.17 21.83 14.66
C MET A 15 8.67 22.08 13.23
N LEU A 16 9.45 21.72 12.21
CA LEU A 16 9.03 21.79 10.81
C LEU A 16 7.80 20.92 10.56
N GLN A 17 7.81 19.67 11.02
CA GLN A 17 6.67 18.76 10.90
C GLN A 17 5.40 19.33 11.53
N THR A 18 5.52 19.89 12.74
CA THR A 18 4.37 20.51 13.44
C THR A 18 3.81 21.71 12.67
N LYS A 19 4.69 22.58 12.14
CA LYS A 19 4.26 23.75 11.35
C LYS A 19 3.62 23.34 10.02
N LEU A 20 4.18 22.34 9.33
CA LEU A 20 3.62 21.79 8.11
C LEU A 20 2.26 21.13 8.35
N ALA A 21 2.13 20.33 9.42
CA ALA A 21 0.85 19.72 9.80
C ALA A 21 -0.25 20.76 10.00
N LYS A 22 0.09 21.84 10.72
CA LYS A 22 -0.84 22.95 10.95
C LYS A 22 -1.23 23.63 9.64
N LEU A 23 -0.27 23.99 8.79
CA LEU A 23 -0.55 24.65 7.52
C LEU A 23 -1.42 23.78 6.62
N ILE A 24 -1.17 22.46 6.56
CA ILE A 24 -1.97 21.52 5.79
C ILE A 24 -3.39 21.43 6.35
N ALA A 25 -3.55 21.38 7.67
CA ALA A 25 -4.86 21.35 8.32
C ALA A 25 -5.68 22.63 8.11
N ASP A 26 -5.01 23.79 8.08
CA ASP A 26 -5.62 25.11 7.90
C ASP A 26 -5.94 25.41 6.41
N THR A 27 -5.44 24.60 5.47
CA THR A 27 -5.67 24.77 4.01
C THR A 27 -6.81 23.87 3.55
N PRO A 28 -7.85 24.40 2.90
CA PRO A 28 -8.94 23.59 2.36
C PRO A 28 -8.46 22.49 1.41
N ALA A 29 -9.12 21.35 1.45
CA ALA A 29 -8.83 20.24 0.54
C ALA A 29 -9.08 20.65 -0.92
N GLY A 30 -8.13 20.36 -1.79
CA GLY A 30 -8.10 20.79 -3.19
C GLY A 30 -7.29 22.07 -3.42
N ASP A 31 -7.04 22.87 -2.37
CA ASP A 31 -6.30 24.11 -2.49
C ASP A 31 -4.79 23.84 -2.54
N ARG A 32 -4.10 24.80 -3.17
CA ARG A 32 -2.67 24.76 -3.37
C ARG A 32 -1.93 25.36 -2.16
N LEU A 33 -0.93 24.65 -1.66
CA LEU A 33 0.04 25.21 -0.72
C LEU A 33 0.92 26.28 -1.42
N PRO A 34 1.50 27.23 -0.68
CA PRO A 34 2.48 28.16 -1.22
C PRO A 34 3.59 27.43 -1.99
N ALA A 35 4.18 28.09 -2.97
CA ALA A 35 5.26 27.49 -3.76
C ALA A 35 6.45 27.10 -2.84
N GLU A 36 7.14 25.99 -3.17
CA GLU A 36 8.25 25.49 -2.33
C GLU A 36 9.28 26.57 -1.91
N PRO A 37 9.72 27.50 -2.78
CA PRO A 37 10.66 28.53 -2.37
C PRO A 37 10.07 29.49 -1.31
N GLU A 38 8.81 29.85 -1.47
CA GLU A 38 8.09 30.70 -0.54
C GLU A 38 7.81 29.98 0.77
N LEU A 39 7.36 28.74 0.71
CA LEU A 39 7.08 27.92 1.88
C LEU A 39 8.34 27.65 2.71
N ALA A 40 9.48 27.39 2.04
CA ALA A 40 10.78 27.24 2.72
C ALA A 40 11.17 28.53 3.46
N ARG A 41 10.95 29.69 2.86
CA ARG A 41 11.20 31.00 3.47
C ARG A 41 10.27 31.24 4.67
N ILE A 42 8.98 30.97 4.54
CA ILE A 42 7.99 31.13 5.62
C ILE A 42 8.34 30.26 6.83
N LEU A 43 8.76 29.02 6.57
CA LEU A 43 9.08 28.05 7.62
C LEU A 43 10.52 28.17 8.15
N GLY A 44 11.37 29.00 7.53
CA GLY A 44 12.74 29.23 7.97
C GLY A 44 13.67 28.03 7.76
N VAL A 45 13.46 27.25 6.69
CA VAL A 45 14.24 26.04 6.39
C VAL A 45 14.77 26.05 4.95
N SER A 46 15.74 25.18 4.68
CA SER A 46 16.21 24.97 3.30
C SER A 46 15.12 24.26 2.46
N ARG A 47 15.17 24.46 1.13
CA ARG A 47 14.26 23.74 0.21
C ARG A 47 14.41 22.21 0.31
N ALA A 48 15.62 21.72 0.56
CA ALA A 48 15.89 20.29 0.75
C ALA A 48 15.23 19.78 2.02
N THR A 49 15.36 20.50 3.14
CA THR A 49 14.74 20.16 4.43
C THR A 49 13.20 20.22 4.33
N LEU A 50 12.67 21.23 3.62
CA LEU A 50 11.24 21.32 3.36
C LEU A 50 10.72 20.09 2.57
N ARG A 51 11.40 19.73 1.49
CA ARG A 51 11.01 18.57 0.68
C ARG A 51 11.01 17.28 1.47
N GLU A 52 12.00 17.10 2.33
CA GLU A 52 12.05 15.94 3.23
C GLU A 52 10.88 15.95 4.21
N GLY A 53 10.60 17.12 4.83
CA GLY A 53 9.43 17.26 5.70
C GLY A 53 8.10 16.98 4.99
N MET A 54 7.95 17.41 3.74
CA MET A 54 6.74 17.22 2.95
C MET A 54 6.52 15.77 2.51
N ARG A 55 7.58 14.97 2.36
CA ARG A 55 7.48 13.54 1.99
C ARG A 55 6.62 12.75 2.98
N THR A 56 6.75 13.03 4.27
CA THR A 56 5.93 12.38 5.29
C THR A 56 4.44 12.61 5.04
N PHE A 57 4.05 13.85 4.75
CA PHE A 57 2.63 14.20 4.50
C PHE A 57 2.14 13.70 3.15
N GLU A 58 3.01 13.62 2.15
CA GLU A 58 2.71 13.03 0.85
C GLU A 58 2.49 11.52 0.99
N GLY A 59 3.37 10.82 1.72
CA GLY A 59 3.22 9.41 2.04
C GLY A 59 1.98 9.10 2.89
N GLN A 60 1.53 10.05 3.71
CA GLN A 60 0.27 9.97 4.46
C GLN A 60 -0.96 10.35 3.62
N GLY A 61 -0.78 10.71 2.35
CA GLY A 61 -1.87 11.11 1.47
C GLY A 61 -2.52 12.45 1.83
N LEU A 62 -1.90 13.27 2.68
CA LEU A 62 -2.42 14.58 3.10
C LEU A 62 -2.14 15.69 2.10
N ILE A 63 -1.08 15.55 1.31
CA ILE A 63 -0.73 16.44 0.21
C ILE A 63 -0.37 15.64 -1.05
N ARG A 64 -0.48 16.28 -2.19
CA ARG A 64 -0.06 15.74 -3.48
C ARG A 64 0.78 16.77 -4.23
N ARG A 65 1.99 16.37 -4.63
CA ARG A 65 2.84 17.18 -5.51
C ARG A 65 2.59 16.83 -6.97
N ARG A 66 2.39 17.89 -7.78
CA ARG A 66 2.33 17.79 -9.23
C ARG A 66 3.51 18.57 -9.80
N GLN A 67 4.42 17.87 -10.46
CA GLN A 67 5.61 18.49 -11.03
C GLN A 67 5.23 19.66 -11.96
N GLY A 68 5.88 20.83 -11.78
CA GLY A 68 5.60 22.05 -12.54
C GLY A 68 4.31 22.77 -12.16
N VAL A 69 3.39 22.16 -11.42
CA VAL A 69 2.08 22.72 -11.06
C VAL A 69 2.04 23.21 -9.61
N GLY A 70 2.51 22.39 -8.67
CA GLY A 70 2.53 22.75 -7.25
C GLY A 70 2.15 21.59 -6.33
N THR A 71 2.01 21.92 -5.05
CA THR A 71 1.56 21.00 -4.00
C THR A 71 0.15 21.36 -3.56
N PHE A 72 -0.73 20.39 -3.51
CA PHE A 72 -2.14 20.55 -3.17
C PHE A 72 -2.47 19.77 -1.91
N VAL A 73 -3.31 20.34 -1.05
CA VAL A 73 -3.87 19.62 0.08
C VAL A 73 -4.93 18.65 -0.44
N VAL A 74 -4.93 17.48 0.14
CA VAL A 74 -5.82 16.40 -0.26
C VAL A 74 -6.90 16.23 0.80
N ALA A 75 -8.15 16.06 0.37
CA ALA A 75 -9.18 15.58 1.27
C ALA A 75 -8.71 14.23 1.87
N GLN A 76 -8.78 14.08 3.19
CA GLN A 76 -8.47 12.81 3.81
C GLN A 76 -9.44 11.76 3.21
N SER A 77 -8.88 10.84 2.42
CA SER A 77 -9.60 9.65 2.02
C SER A 77 -9.95 8.86 3.28
N LYS A 78 -11.09 8.19 3.26
CA LYS A 78 -11.37 7.20 4.31
C LYS A 78 -10.22 6.20 4.31
N VAL A 79 -9.62 5.97 5.47
CA VAL A 79 -8.55 4.96 5.61
C VAL A 79 -9.20 3.58 5.60
N ILE A 80 -8.70 2.69 4.76
CA ILE A 80 -9.14 1.29 4.72
C ILE A 80 -8.47 0.58 5.90
N GLU A 81 -9.26 0.25 6.92
CA GLU A 81 -8.80 -0.53 8.06
C GLU A 81 -8.95 -2.03 7.77
N ALA A 82 -7.88 -2.77 7.96
CA ALA A 82 -7.82 -4.21 7.72
C ALA A 82 -7.24 -4.93 8.93
N GLY A 83 -8.05 -5.79 9.56
CA GLY A 83 -7.56 -6.82 10.47
C GLY A 83 -6.80 -7.89 9.68
N LEU A 84 -5.68 -8.34 10.20
CA LEU A 84 -4.85 -9.35 9.54
C LEU A 84 -5.22 -10.78 9.94
N GLU A 85 -6.21 -10.95 10.82
CA GLU A 85 -6.69 -12.25 11.31
C GLU A 85 -7.46 -13.03 10.24
N VAL A 86 -8.10 -12.29 9.31
CA VAL A 86 -8.87 -12.87 8.21
C VAL A 86 -8.42 -12.26 6.90
N LEU A 87 -8.14 -13.11 5.93
CA LEU A 87 -7.78 -12.66 4.58
C LEU A 87 -9.03 -12.12 3.86
N GLU A 88 -9.01 -10.86 3.49
CA GLU A 88 -10.06 -10.19 2.74
C GLU A 88 -9.47 -9.39 1.58
N SER A 89 -10.26 -9.23 0.53
CA SER A 89 -9.89 -8.37 -0.60
C SER A 89 -9.96 -6.88 -0.23
N ILE A 90 -9.17 -6.06 -0.92
CA ILE A 90 -9.23 -4.59 -0.77
C ILE A 90 -10.64 -4.09 -1.09
N GLU A 91 -11.29 -4.67 -2.09
CA GLU A 91 -12.63 -4.32 -2.53
C GLU A 91 -13.66 -4.55 -1.40
N ARG A 92 -13.56 -5.69 -0.70
CA ARG A 92 -14.43 -6.02 0.43
C ARG A 92 -14.21 -5.08 1.60
N LEU A 93 -12.94 -4.83 1.95
CA LEU A 93 -12.56 -3.91 3.01
C LEU A 93 -13.06 -2.47 2.73
N ALA A 94 -12.86 -2.00 1.51
CA ALA A 94 -13.29 -0.66 1.08
C ALA A 94 -14.82 -0.52 1.08
N ASN A 95 -15.54 -1.52 0.57
CA ASN A 95 -17.00 -1.54 0.55
C ASN A 95 -17.61 -1.43 1.95
N ARG A 96 -16.96 -1.99 2.97
CA ARG A 96 -17.41 -1.94 4.37
C ARG A 96 -17.50 -0.51 4.91
N ILE A 97 -16.64 0.38 4.43
CA ILE A 97 -16.61 1.81 4.82
C ILE A 97 -17.26 2.73 3.77
N GLY A 98 -17.90 2.15 2.75
CA GLY A 98 -18.53 2.88 1.66
C GLY A 98 -17.52 3.64 0.79
N LEU A 99 -16.31 3.10 0.62
CA LEU A 99 -15.29 3.62 -0.28
C LEU A 99 -15.32 2.84 -1.60
N LYS A 100 -15.40 3.55 -2.72
CA LYS A 100 -15.37 2.91 -4.03
C LYS A 100 -13.92 2.65 -4.44
N VAL A 101 -13.62 1.40 -4.73
CA VAL A 101 -12.36 0.96 -5.31
C VAL A 101 -12.55 0.70 -6.80
N THR A 102 -11.57 1.11 -7.60
CA THR A 102 -11.54 0.81 -9.03
C THR A 102 -10.18 0.24 -9.43
N MET A 103 -10.19 -0.72 -10.35
CA MET A 103 -8.99 -1.23 -10.96
C MET A 103 -8.58 -0.32 -12.12
N GLY A 104 -7.30 0.05 -12.17
CA GLY A 104 -6.69 0.79 -13.27
C GLY A 104 -6.04 -0.12 -14.30
N ALA A 105 -4.81 0.21 -14.71
CA ALA A 105 -4.07 -0.57 -15.68
C ALA A 105 -3.88 -2.02 -15.22
N LEU A 106 -4.45 -2.96 -15.96
CA LEU A 106 -4.29 -4.40 -15.80
C LEU A 106 -3.25 -4.89 -16.80
N GLN A 107 -2.29 -5.66 -16.34
CA GLN A 107 -1.32 -6.36 -17.17
C GLN A 107 -1.35 -7.85 -16.83
N ILE A 108 -1.59 -8.65 -17.84
CA ILE A 108 -1.52 -10.11 -17.77
C ILE A 108 -0.36 -10.54 -18.63
N LYS A 109 0.54 -11.35 -18.10
CA LYS A 109 1.72 -11.84 -18.82
C LYS A 109 1.96 -13.30 -18.50
N ASP A 110 2.13 -14.09 -19.55
CA ASP A 110 2.72 -15.42 -19.42
C ASP A 110 4.19 -15.29 -19.05
N MET A 111 4.63 -16.13 -18.17
CA MET A 111 6.02 -16.24 -17.73
C MET A 111 6.35 -17.67 -17.34
N VAL A 112 7.60 -17.93 -17.09
CA VAL A 112 8.06 -19.19 -16.50
C VAL A 112 8.67 -18.92 -15.13
N ALA A 113 8.55 -19.86 -14.21
CA ALA A 113 9.14 -19.76 -12.89
C ALA A 113 10.67 -19.72 -13.01
N GLY A 114 11.27 -18.65 -12.53
CA GLY A 114 12.70 -18.57 -12.24
C GLY A 114 13.01 -19.17 -10.86
N VAL A 115 14.22 -18.97 -10.38
CA VAL A 115 14.67 -19.47 -9.06
C VAL A 115 13.76 -18.95 -7.93
N GLU A 116 13.44 -17.65 -7.92
CA GLU A 116 12.62 -17.05 -6.87
C GLU A 116 11.20 -17.60 -6.89
N GLU A 117 10.54 -17.60 -8.06
CA GLU A 117 9.17 -18.07 -8.19
C GLU A 117 9.07 -19.58 -7.87
N SER A 118 10.06 -20.38 -8.29
CA SER A 118 10.07 -21.82 -8.02
C SER A 118 10.16 -22.12 -6.51
N GLU A 119 11.01 -21.40 -5.79
CA GLU A 119 11.11 -21.53 -4.33
C GLU A 119 9.83 -21.07 -3.62
N LYS A 120 9.26 -19.93 -4.05
CA LYS A 120 8.09 -19.33 -3.40
C LYS A 120 6.80 -20.09 -3.66
N LEU A 121 6.62 -20.62 -4.86
CA LEU A 121 5.45 -21.42 -5.27
C LEU A 121 5.63 -22.91 -5.05
N GLN A 122 6.85 -23.37 -4.70
CA GLN A 122 7.21 -24.77 -4.57
C GLN A 122 6.94 -25.57 -5.86
N VAL A 123 7.30 -24.99 -6.99
CA VAL A 123 7.21 -25.59 -8.33
C VAL A 123 8.61 -25.75 -8.94
N GLU A 124 8.76 -26.53 -10.00
CA GLU A 124 10.03 -26.65 -10.72
C GLU A 124 10.36 -25.37 -11.48
N GLU A 125 11.66 -25.04 -11.60
CA GLU A 125 12.09 -23.97 -12.50
C GLU A 125 11.62 -24.26 -13.93
N GLY A 126 11.19 -23.20 -14.65
CA GLY A 126 10.61 -23.33 -15.98
C GLY A 126 9.12 -23.68 -16.00
N THR A 127 8.48 -23.92 -14.84
CA THR A 127 7.03 -24.10 -14.76
C THR A 127 6.32 -22.87 -15.33
N ALA A 128 5.32 -23.09 -16.20
CA ALA A 128 4.51 -22.02 -16.74
C ALA A 128 3.70 -21.31 -15.64
N LEU A 129 3.72 -19.99 -15.65
CA LEU A 129 2.99 -19.13 -14.72
C LEU A 129 2.28 -18.01 -15.47
N VAL A 130 1.19 -17.53 -14.90
CA VAL A 130 0.53 -16.28 -15.30
C VAL A 130 0.81 -15.23 -14.24
N ARG A 131 1.33 -14.06 -14.66
CA ARG A 131 1.49 -12.88 -13.81
C ARG A 131 0.37 -11.89 -14.06
N VAL A 132 -0.35 -11.52 -13.01
CA VAL A 132 -1.44 -10.55 -13.06
C VAL A 132 -1.03 -9.32 -12.25
N SER A 133 -0.76 -8.20 -12.92
CA SER A 133 -0.36 -6.96 -12.26
C SER A 133 -1.40 -5.87 -12.48
N ARG A 134 -1.77 -5.14 -11.42
CA ARG A 134 -2.78 -4.07 -11.49
C ARG A 134 -2.56 -2.98 -10.45
N VAL A 135 -3.03 -1.78 -10.78
CA VAL A 135 -3.08 -0.64 -9.87
C VAL A 135 -4.49 -0.51 -9.33
N ILE A 136 -4.62 -0.32 -8.04
CA ILE A 136 -5.90 -0.09 -7.36
C ILE A 136 -6.02 1.39 -7.06
N TYR A 137 -7.20 1.95 -7.34
CA TYR A 137 -7.53 3.35 -7.16
C TYR A 137 -8.66 3.54 -6.15
N THR A 138 -8.57 4.60 -5.36
CA THR A 138 -9.70 5.16 -4.60
C THR A 138 -9.79 6.65 -4.89
N ASP A 139 -11.00 7.16 -5.13
CA ASP A 139 -11.23 8.58 -5.46
C ASP A 139 -10.30 9.11 -6.57
N GLY A 140 -10.08 8.27 -7.60
CA GLY A 140 -9.21 8.61 -8.75
C GLY A 140 -7.71 8.64 -8.44
N ARG A 141 -7.27 8.05 -7.32
CA ARG A 141 -5.86 7.98 -6.90
C ARG A 141 -5.37 6.56 -6.85
N PRO A 142 -4.15 6.31 -7.35
CA PRO A 142 -3.52 5.03 -7.14
C PRO A 142 -3.13 4.90 -5.66
N VAL A 143 -3.55 3.82 -5.02
CA VAL A 143 -3.31 3.58 -3.58
C VAL A 143 -2.61 2.25 -3.30
N ALA A 144 -2.68 1.31 -4.25
CA ALA A 144 -1.96 0.06 -4.16
C ALA A 144 -1.54 -0.45 -5.56
N PHE A 145 -0.44 -1.19 -5.60
CA PHE A 145 0.00 -1.95 -6.78
C PHE A 145 0.16 -3.40 -6.37
N LEU A 146 -0.55 -4.28 -7.07
CA LEU A 146 -0.65 -5.69 -6.76
C LEU A 146 -0.10 -6.52 -7.93
N THR A 147 0.61 -7.57 -7.60
CA THR A 147 1.10 -8.58 -8.56
C THR A 147 0.88 -9.95 -7.97
N ASP A 148 0.17 -10.80 -8.70
CA ASP A 148 -0.05 -12.20 -8.37
C ASP A 148 0.61 -13.08 -9.44
N MET A 149 1.12 -14.22 -9.03
CA MET A 149 1.75 -15.23 -9.89
C MET A 149 1.17 -16.60 -9.55
N LEU A 150 0.49 -17.18 -10.55
CA LEU A 150 -0.24 -18.44 -10.39
C LEU A 150 0.06 -19.37 -11.56
N PRO A 151 -0.01 -20.71 -11.35
CA PRO A 151 -0.06 -21.66 -12.44
C PRO A 151 -1.28 -21.41 -13.35
N PRO A 152 -1.19 -21.59 -14.70
CA PRO A 152 -2.32 -21.40 -15.60
C PRO A 152 -3.51 -22.33 -15.32
N SER A 153 -3.27 -23.46 -14.66
CA SER A 153 -4.33 -24.36 -14.18
C SER A 153 -5.23 -23.76 -13.12
N ILE A 154 -4.70 -22.79 -12.35
CA ILE A 154 -5.40 -22.09 -11.28
C ILE A 154 -6.19 -20.89 -11.82
N LEU A 155 -5.63 -20.16 -12.77
CA LEU A 155 -6.22 -18.94 -13.35
C LEU A 155 -6.08 -19.01 -14.87
N THR A 156 -7.22 -19.05 -15.57
CA THR A 156 -7.27 -19.11 -17.02
C THR A 156 -7.48 -17.72 -17.63
N GLU A 157 -7.17 -17.55 -18.92
CA GLU A 157 -7.46 -16.31 -19.65
C GLU A 157 -8.96 -15.97 -19.63
N ASP A 158 -9.84 -16.98 -19.76
CA ASP A 158 -11.29 -16.79 -19.70
C ASP A 158 -11.76 -16.23 -18.35
N ASP A 159 -11.10 -16.62 -17.25
CA ASP A 159 -11.41 -16.11 -15.93
C ASP A 159 -11.12 -14.60 -15.82
N LEU A 160 -10.07 -14.16 -16.49
CA LEU A 160 -9.66 -12.76 -16.51
C LEU A 160 -10.49 -11.93 -17.51
N ALA A 161 -10.97 -12.55 -18.58
CA ALA A 161 -11.79 -11.88 -19.59
C ALA A 161 -13.23 -11.65 -19.13
N THR A 162 -13.79 -12.51 -18.26
CA THR A 162 -15.19 -12.50 -17.85
C THR A 162 -15.40 -11.85 -16.48
N GLY A 163 -15.27 -10.51 -16.41
CA GLY A 163 -15.67 -9.73 -15.22
C GLY A 163 -14.67 -9.74 -14.08
N PHE A 164 -13.39 -9.86 -14.39
CA PHE A 164 -12.33 -9.64 -13.38
C PHE A 164 -12.38 -8.22 -12.84
N ASN A 165 -12.60 -8.09 -11.53
CA ASN A 165 -12.79 -6.82 -10.84
C ASN A 165 -11.52 -6.28 -10.15
N GLY A 166 -10.39 -6.96 -10.30
CA GLY A 166 -9.11 -6.58 -9.71
C GLY A 166 -8.64 -7.49 -8.56
N SER A 167 -9.48 -8.35 -8.02
CA SER A 167 -9.11 -9.27 -6.95
C SER A 167 -9.01 -10.71 -7.43
N VAL A 168 -7.77 -11.24 -7.45
CA VAL A 168 -7.52 -12.67 -7.71
C VAL A 168 -8.16 -13.52 -6.62
N LEU A 169 -8.07 -13.11 -5.34
CA LEU A 169 -8.70 -13.81 -4.22
C LEU A 169 -10.21 -13.97 -4.42
N GLU A 170 -10.93 -12.87 -4.72
CA GLU A 170 -12.39 -12.93 -4.92
C GLU A 170 -12.76 -13.78 -6.14
N LEU A 171 -11.96 -13.73 -7.19
CA LEU A 171 -12.16 -14.57 -8.36
C LEU A 171 -12.04 -16.07 -8.00
N LEU A 172 -11.00 -16.46 -7.27
CA LEU A 172 -10.78 -17.85 -6.84
C LEU A 172 -11.89 -18.32 -5.90
N LEU A 173 -12.28 -17.48 -4.93
CA LEU A 173 -13.40 -17.76 -4.01
C LEU A 173 -14.73 -17.93 -4.76
N LYS A 174 -15.02 -17.08 -5.74
CA LYS A 174 -16.26 -17.13 -6.53
C LYS A 174 -16.32 -18.40 -7.41
N ARG A 175 -15.18 -18.82 -7.95
CA ARG A 175 -15.11 -20.05 -8.75
C ARG A 175 -15.38 -21.31 -7.94
N GLY A 176 -14.89 -21.33 -6.70
CA GLY A 176 -15.08 -22.46 -5.80
C GLY A 176 -14.47 -23.78 -6.28
N LYS A 177 -13.58 -23.75 -7.29
CA LYS A 177 -12.94 -24.96 -7.84
C LYS A 177 -11.82 -25.48 -6.94
N ILE A 178 -11.25 -24.59 -6.13
CA ILE A 178 -10.14 -24.89 -5.23
C ILE A 178 -10.55 -24.37 -3.86
N GLY A 179 -10.54 -25.25 -2.86
CA GLY A 179 -10.71 -24.84 -1.48
C GLY A 179 -9.49 -24.02 -1.02
N LEU A 180 -9.71 -22.83 -0.50
CA LEU A 180 -8.66 -21.94 0.01
C LEU A 180 -8.65 -22.01 1.53
N ALA A 181 -7.48 -22.27 2.13
CA ALA A 181 -7.37 -22.51 3.57
C ALA A 181 -6.77 -21.33 4.34
N LYS A 182 -5.62 -20.82 3.89
CA LYS A 182 -4.85 -19.79 4.59
C LYS A 182 -3.94 -19.01 3.66
N SER A 183 -3.53 -17.82 4.10
CA SER A 183 -2.41 -17.09 3.52
C SER A 183 -1.31 -16.91 4.56
N PHE A 184 -0.07 -17.15 4.15
CA PHE A 184 1.11 -16.73 4.92
C PHE A 184 1.63 -15.45 4.30
N THR A 185 1.74 -14.39 5.10
CA THR A 185 2.09 -13.06 4.62
C THR A 185 3.22 -12.46 5.44
N ASP A 186 4.33 -12.15 4.77
CA ASP A 186 5.41 -11.33 5.31
C ASP A 186 5.10 -9.84 5.03
N ILE A 187 5.27 -8.98 6.04
CA ILE A 187 4.98 -7.56 5.95
C ILE A 187 6.27 -6.77 6.16
N GLN A 188 6.60 -5.91 5.21
CA GLN A 188 7.84 -5.15 5.20
C GLN A 188 7.57 -3.68 4.85
N ALA A 189 8.37 -2.77 5.42
CA ALA A 189 8.47 -1.40 4.95
C ALA A 189 9.59 -1.32 3.89
N VAL A 190 9.28 -0.85 2.69
CA VAL A 190 10.22 -0.79 1.58
C VAL A 190 10.24 0.58 0.94
N ALA A 191 11.36 0.94 0.31
CA ALA A 191 11.45 2.14 -0.52
C ALA A 191 10.90 1.86 -1.92
N ALA A 192 10.06 2.75 -2.44
CA ALA A 192 9.51 2.63 -3.78
C ALA A 192 10.62 2.61 -4.84
N SER A 193 10.66 1.56 -5.67
CA SER A 193 11.48 1.53 -6.87
C SER A 193 10.97 2.54 -7.90
N SER A 194 11.79 2.85 -8.93
CA SER A 194 11.37 3.78 -10.01
C SER A 194 10.11 3.28 -10.73
N GLU A 195 9.95 1.98 -10.90
CA GLU A 195 8.79 1.38 -11.54
C GLU A 195 7.54 1.54 -10.70
N ILE A 196 7.59 1.14 -9.42
CA ILE A 196 6.45 1.22 -8.51
C ILE A 196 6.05 2.67 -8.25
N ALA A 197 7.04 3.56 -8.09
CA ALA A 197 6.81 4.99 -7.92
C ALA A 197 6.02 5.58 -9.09
N LYS A 198 6.34 5.19 -10.33
CA LYS A 198 5.60 5.62 -11.53
C LYS A 198 4.16 5.10 -11.52
N LYS A 199 3.94 3.83 -11.14
CA LYS A 199 2.61 3.22 -11.09
C LYS A 199 1.72 3.84 -10.01
N LEU A 200 2.30 4.20 -8.87
CA LEU A 200 1.58 4.79 -7.73
C LEU A 200 1.60 6.33 -7.74
N GLU A 201 2.19 6.96 -8.77
CA GLU A 201 2.31 8.42 -8.90
C GLU A 201 2.96 9.10 -7.69
N ILE A 202 3.98 8.44 -7.12
CA ILE A 202 4.77 8.89 -5.97
C ILE A 202 6.23 9.10 -6.37
N GLN A 203 7.09 9.48 -5.42
CA GLN A 203 8.52 9.63 -5.67
C GLN A 203 9.27 8.31 -5.44
N ARG A 204 10.33 8.09 -6.22
CA ARG A 204 11.29 7.03 -5.93
C ARG A 204 11.83 7.21 -4.50
N GLY A 205 11.84 6.13 -3.74
CA GLY A 205 12.31 6.14 -2.35
C GLY A 205 11.25 6.46 -1.31
N ASP A 206 10.01 6.82 -1.71
CA ASP A 206 8.90 6.93 -0.77
C ASP A 206 8.62 5.59 -0.11
N VAL A 207 8.23 5.62 1.16
CA VAL A 207 8.00 4.39 1.94
C VAL A 207 6.64 3.77 1.56
N LEU A 208 6.68 2.47 1.33
CA LEU A 208 5.50 1.62 1.09
C LEU A 208 5.45 0.51 2.12
N LEU A 209 4.25 0.02 2.44
CA LEU A 209 4.07 -1.29 3.05
C LEU A 209 4.01 -2.33 1.92
N MET A 210 4.90 -3.31 1.99
CA MET A 210 4.93 -4.44 1.05
C MET A 210 4.49 -5.70 1.77
N PHE A 211 3.50 -6.38 1.22
CA PHE A 211 3.10 -7.71 1.62
C PHE A 211 3.62 -8.71 0.60
N VAL A 212 4.30 -9.73 1.08
CA VAL A 212 4.74 -10.88 0.29
C VAL A 212 3.95 -12.08 0.77
N ALA A 213 3.02 -12.57 -0.03
CA ALA A 213 2.05 -13.55 0.43
C ALA A 213 2.09 -14.84 -0.40
N ARG A 214 1.82 -15.96 0.28
CA ARG A 214 1.56 -17.27 -0.31
C ARG A 214 0.18 -17.73 0.12
N LEU A 215 -0.70 -17.96 -0.85
CA LEU A 215 -2.05 -18.46 -0.63
C LEU A 215 -2.04 -19.98 -0.77
N TYR A 216 -2.60 -20.67 0.21
CA TYR A 216 -2.62 -22.11 0.29
C TYR A 216 -4.02 -22.65 0.06
N SER A 217 -4.10 -23.75 -0.71
CA SER A 217 -5.31 -24.57 -0.77
C SER A 217 -5.53 -25.36 0.51
N ASP A 218 -6.70 -25.96 0.65
CA ASP A 218 -7.03 -26.90 1.73
C ASP A 218 -6.20 -28.21 1.65
N ALA A 219 -5.68 -28.54 0.47
CA ALA A 219 -4.69 -29.63 0.29
C ALA A 219 -3.27 -29.26 0.71
N GLY A 220 -3.03 -27.97 1.08
CA GLY A 220 -1.72 -27.47 1.51
C GLY A 220 -0.81 -27.04 0.35
N GLU A 221 -1.30 -27.00 -0.88
CA GLU A 221 -0.55 -26.54 -2.04
C GLU A 221 -0.56 -25.01 -2.12
N ILE A 222 0.53 -24.39 -2.61
CA ILE A 222 0.58 -22.95 -2.86
C ILE A 222 -0.06 -22.67 -4.22
N VAL A 223 -1.18 -21.96 -4.20
CA VAL A 223 -1.98 -21.64 -5.39
C VAL A 223 -1.72 -20.26 -5.95
N ASP A 224 -1.16 -19.36 -5.15
CA ASP A 224 -0.79 -18.00 -5.52
C ASP A 224 0.39 -17.50 -4.71
N PHE A 225 1.29 -16.81 -5.38
CA PHE A 225 2.37 -16.03 -4.76
C PHE A 225 2.25 -14.59 -5.20
N SER A 226 2.21 -13.67 -4.25
CA SER A 226 1.90 -12.28 -4.56
C SER A 226 2.78 -11.25 -3.85
N TYR A 227 2.95 -10.13 -4.54
CA TYR A 227 3.48 -8.88 -4.00
C TYR A 227 2.38 -7.83 -4.00
N SER A 228 2.13 -7.20 -2.86
CA SER A 228 1.18 -6.10 -2.74
C SER A 228 1.86 -4.91 -2.10
N TYR A 229 1.88 -3.78 -2.80
CA TYR A 229 2.47 -2.53 -2.34
C TYR A 229 1.36 -1.56 -1.99
N PHE A 230 1.34 -1.08 -0.76
CA PHE A 230 0.31 -0.19 -0.24
C PHE A 230 0.91 1.15 0.12
N LEU A 231 0.22 2.24 -0.24
CA LEU A 231 0.54 3.57 0.24
C LEU A 231 0.11 3.71 1.70
N PRO A 232 1.04 3.99 2.64
CA PRO A 232 0.69 4.38 3.99
C PRO A 232 -0.24 5.61 3.96
N GLY A 233 -1.21 5.70 4.85
CA GLY A 233 -2.19 6.78 4.85
C GLY A 233 -3.50 6.45 4.15
N TYR A 234 -3.51 5.47 3.24
CA TYR A 234 -4.74 4.91 2.67
C TYR A 234 -5.13 3.59 3.31
N PHE A 235 -4.18 2.89 3.92
CA PHE A 235 -4.38 1.60 4.57
C PHE A 235 -3.85 1.63 6.00
N ARG A 236 -4.61 1.05 6.91
CA ARG A 236 -4.23 0.81 8.30
C ARG A 236 -4.42 -0.68 8.60
N PHE A 237 -3.31 -1.39 8.60
CA PHE A 237 -3.30 -2.80 8.97
C PHE A 237 -3.11 -2.94 10.48
N HIS A 238 -3.88 -3.84 11.09
CA HIS A 238 -3.79 -4.14 12.51
C HIS A 238 -4.01 -5.63 12.76
N VAL A 239 -3.61 -6.10 13.92
CA VAL A 239 -3.88 -7.45 14.40
C VAL A 239 -4.39 -7.38 15.84
N ILE A 240 -5.46 -8.09 16.14
CA ILE A 240 -5.96 -8.24 17.51
C ILE A 240 -5.26 -9.46 18.12
N ARG A 241 -4.46 -9.21 19.17
CA ARG A 241 -3.74 -10.27 19.87
C ARG A 241 -4.40 -10.54 21.21
N SER A 242 -4.89 -11.77 21.42
CA SER A 242 -5.36 -12.21 22.72
C SER A 242 -4.18 -12.49 23.65
N ILE A 243 -4.31 -12.11 24.91
CA ILE A 243 -3.35 -12.51 25.94
C ILE A 243 -3.62 -13.98 26.28
N GLY A 244 -2.68 -14.84 25.93
CA GLY A 244 -2.76 -16.24 26.35
C GLY A 244 -2.67 -16.33 27.89
N ASN A 245 -3.55 -17.08 28.53
CA ASN A 245 -3.36 -17.51 29.92
C ASN A 245 -2.20 -18.49 29.94
N SER A 246 -0.98 -17.99 30.01
CA SER A 246 0.16 -18.81 30.36
C SER A 246 0.13 -19.05 31.87
N ASN A 247 -0.48 -20.16 32.25
CA ASN A 247 -0.14 -20.77 33.54
C ASN A 247 1.32 -21.20 33.42
N PHE A 248 2.24 -20.36 33.84
CA PHE A 248 3.60 -20.77 34.11
C PHE A 248 3.55 -21.65 35.36
N ASN A 249 3.53 -22.97 35.20
CA ASN A 249 3.91 -23.93 36.22
C ASN A 249 5.42 -24.11 36.21
#